data_255a421321fa10d50f034dfb3d159e9e
#
_entry.id   255a421321fa10d50f034dfb3d159e9e
#
_cell.length_a   1.000
_cell.length_b   1.000
_cell.length_c   1.000
_cell.angle_alpha   90.00
_cell.angle_beta   90.00
_cell.angle_gamma   90.00
#
_symmetry.space_group_name_H-M   'P 1'
#
loop_
_entity.id
_entity.type
_entity.pdbx_description
1 polymer ?
#
loop_
_entity_poly.entity_id
_entity_poly.type
_entity_poly.pdbx_seq_one_letter_code
_entity_poly.pdbx_strand_id
1 'polypeptide(L)'
;MTPGRIVAVMGSAIVGALTYTFTDTFWFSAVEGEVYAMSSFFTALVFWCILKWDEEYDNPKSNTNPNRWIVLIAYLIGLSIGVHLLNLLTLPAVVLIVYFKLSPKATYMGIVQSLAIISFFLGFVLNTGWMIFDWIFITIPLFVLCVKKGTIRSKEEWGVFLSLLLSF
;
A
#
# COMPACT_ATOMS: atom_id res chain seq x y z
N MET A 1 -18.35 20.90 -9.14
CA MET A 1 -17.40 21.79 -8.41
C MET A 1 -17.56 23.21 -8.95
N THR A 2 -17.50 24.22 -8.09
CA THR A 2 -17.49 25.63 -8.54
C THR A 2 -16.11 25.98 -9.11
N PRO A 3 -16.02 26.92 -10.10
CA PRO A 3 -14.72 27.32 -10.67
C PRO A 3 -13.69 27.76 -9.62
N GLY A 4 -14.14 28.49 -8.58
CA GLY A 4 -13.25 28.90 -7.49
C GLY A 4 -12.67 27.75 -6.68
N ARG A 5 -13.42 26.67 -6.46
CA ARG A 5 -12.90 25.45 -5.79
C ARG A 5 -11.86 24.72 -6.65
N ILE A 6 -12.09 24.68 -7.95
CA ILE A 6 -11.12 24.06 -8.90
C ILE A 6 -9.82 24.84 -8.85
N VAL A 7 -9.86 26.16 -8.95
CA VAL A 7 -8.66 27.01 -8.88
C VAL A 7 -7.93 26.86 -7.54
N ALA A 8 -8.67 26.81 -6.42
CA ALA A 8 -8.06 26.62 -5.11
C ALA A 8 -7.35 25.26 -4.98
N VAL A 9 -7.98 24.17 -5.42
CA VAL A 9 -7.40 22.82 -5.36
C VAL A 9 -6.18 22.73 -6.29
N MET A 10 -6.29 23.19 -7.53
CA MET A 10 -5.18 23.17 -8.48
C MET A 10 -4.03 24.06 -8.03
N GLY A 11 -4.33 25.25 -7.52
CA GLY A 11 -3.33 26.18 -6.99
C GLY A 11 -2.59 25.61 -5.79
N SER A 12 -3.30 25.02 -4.83
CA SER A 12 -2.64 24.39 -3.67
C SER A 12 -1.80 23.17 -4.07
N ALA A 13 -2.25 22.37 -5.02
CA ALA A 13 -1.48 21.25 -5.53
C ALA A 13 -0.18 21.70 -6.22
N ILE A 14 -0.24 22.75 -7.04
CA ILE A 14 0.94 23.33 -7.71
C ILE A 14 1.92 23.89 -6.66
N VAL A 15 1.42 24.67 -5.70
CA VAL A 15 2.26 25.23 -4.63
C VAL A 15 2.92 24.11 -3.83
N GLY A 16 2.17 23.08 -3.44
CA GLY A 16 2.69 21.93 -2.70
C GLY A 16 3.79 21.18 -3.49
N ALA A 17 3.55 20.91 -4.77
CA ALA A 17 4.51 20.26 -5.64
C ALA A 17 5.80 21.07 -5.82
N LEU A 18 5.68 22.38 -6.06
CA LEU A 18 6.83 23.29 -6.19
C LEU A 18 7.60 23.39 -4.88
N THR A 19 6.91 23.54 -3.75
CA THR A 19 7.56 23.57 -2.43
C THR A 19 8.35 22.30 -2.19
N TYR A 20 7.78 21.13 -2.46
CA TYR A 20 8.48 19.84 -2.33
C TYR A 20 9.71 19.77 -3.24
N THR A 21 9.56 20.15 -4.51
CA THR A 21 10.65 20.11 -5.50
C THR A 21 11.84 20.98 -5.11
N PHE A 22 11.59 22.13 -4.46
CA PHE A 22 12.63 23.08 -4.05
C PHE A 22 13.05 22.94 -2.58
N THR A 23 12.65 21.85 -1.89
CA THR A 23 13.24 21.54 -0.57
C THR A 23 14.70 21.12 -0.74
N ASP A 24 15.55 21.56 0.17
CA ASP A 24 16.98 21.20 0.16
C ASP A 24 17.19 19.69 0.10
N THR A 25 16.44 18.94 0.92
CA THR A 25 16.53 17.47 0.98
C THR A 25 16.22 16.81 -0.35
N PHE A 26 15.13 17.23 -1.03
CA PHE A 26 14.76 16.64 -2.31
C PHE A 26 15.74 17.06 -3.41
N TRP A 27 16.16 18.34 -3.41
CA TRP A 27 17.12 18.86 -4.37
C TRP A 27 18.46 18.12 -4.30
N PHE A 28 19.01 17.96 -3.11
CA PHE A 28 20.24 17.19 -2.90
C PHE A 28 20.10 15.76 -3.39
N SER A 29 19.03 15.08 -3.01
CA SER A 29 18.76 13.69 -3.46
C SER A 29 18.60 13.58 -4.97
N ALA A 30 18.11 14.62 -5.64
CA ALA A 30 17.94 14.62 -7.09
C ALA A 30 19.25 14.88 -7.84
N VAL A 31 20.15 15.72 -7.28
CA VAL A 31 21.42 16.15 -7.91
C VAL A 31 22.55 15.16 -7.66
N GLU A 32 22.57 14.49 -6.51
CA GLU A 32 23.61 13.52 -6.15
C GLU A 32 23.62 12.23 -6.99
N GLY A 33 22.67 12.10 -7.93
CA GLY A 33 22.56 10.91 -8.78
C GLY A 33 22.12 9.65 -8.02
N GLU A 34 21.63 9.80 -6.79
CA GLU A 34 21.11 8.74 -5.98
C GLU A 34 19.71 8.28 -6.45
N VAL A 35 19.40 7.04 -6.19
CA VAL A 35 18.13 6.38 -6.58
C VAL A 35 16.88 6.94 -5.89
N TYR A 36 17.04 7.80 -4.90
CA TYR A 36 15.92 8.31 -4.07
C TYR A 36 14.93 9.19 -4.83
N ALA A 37 15.38 10.03 -5.74
CA ALA A 37 14.51 10.87 -6.55
C ALA A 37 13.61 10.00 -7.46
N MET A 38 14.20 8.99 -8.10
CA MET A 38 13.47 8.03 -8.94
C MET A 38 12.50 7.17 -8.10
N SER A 39 12.92 6.75 -6.91
CA SER A 39 12.05 6.03 -5.97
C SER A 39 10.85 6.88 -5.54
N SER A 40 11.05 8.15 -5.23
CA SER A 40 9.98 9.10 -4.92
C SER A 40 9.00 9.27 -6.07
N PHE A 41 9.51 9.33 -7.30
CA PHE A 41 8.68 9.38 -8.51
C PHE A 41 7.80 8.13 -8.65
N PHE A 42 8.37 6.92 -8.50
CA PHE A 42 7.59 5.68 -8.55
C PHE A 42 6.55 5.62 -7.43
N THR A 43 6.89 6.05 -6.21
CA THR A 43 5.95 6.15 -5.10
C THR A 43 4.77 7.05 -5.46
N ALA A 44 5.03 8.25 -5.95
CA ALA A 44 3.98 9.20 -6.36
C ALA A 44 3.10 8.64 -7.49
N LEU A 45 3.71 7.94 -8.46
CA LEU A 45 3.00 7.33 -9.57
C LEU A 45 2.10 6.18 -9.11
N VAL A 46 2.56 5.33 -8.19
CA VAL A 46 1.76 4.26 -7.58
C VAL A 46 0.56 4.85 -6.82
N PHE A 47 0.77 5.90 -6.02
CA PHE A 47 -0.34 6.59 -5.34
C PHE A 47 -1.32 7.23 -6.31
N TRP A 48 -0.85 7.82 -7.38
CA TRP A 48 -1.73 8.34 -8.44
C TRP A 48 -2.56 7.23 -9.08
N CYS A 49 -1.96 6.08 -9.39
CA CYS A 49 -2.65 4.94 -9.97
C CYS A 49 -3.73 4.37 -9.03
N ILE A 50 -3.46 4.28 -7.72
CA ILE A 50 -4.45 3.77 -6.77
C ILE A 50 -5.63 4.72 -6.60
N LEU A 51 -5.41 6.04 -6.64
CA LEU A 51 -6.49 7.03 -6.67
C LEU A 51 -7.35 6.92 -7.92
N LYS A 52 -6.73 6.66 -9.08
CA LYS A 52 -7.44 6.41 -10.34
C LYS A 52 -8.25 5.12 -10.31
N TRP A 53 -7.71 4.08 -9.70
CA TRP A 53 -8.45 2.85 -9.45
C TRP A 53 -9.68 3.09 -8.58
N ASP A 54 -9.51 3.81 -7.49
CA ASP A 54 -10.59 4.12 -6.53
C ASP A 54 -11.71 4.94 -7.19
N GLU A 55 -11.35 5.98 -7.96
CA GLU A 55 -12.28 6.81 -8.72
C GLU A 55 -13.07 5.99 -9.76
N GLU A 56 -12.37 5.12 -10.50
CA GLU A 56 -13.00 4.32 -11.55
C GLU A 56 -13.84 3.17 -11.00
N TYR A 57 -13.45 2.62 -9.85
CA TYR A 57 -14.18 1.56 -9.16
C TYR A 57 -15.57 2.03 -8.70
N ASP A 58 -15.70 3.29 -8.26
CA ASP A 58 -16.98 3.88 -7.84
C ASP A 58 -17.84 4.39 -9.01
N ASN A 59 -17.32 4.40 -10.21
CA ASN A 59 -18.03 4.95 -11.36
C ASN A 59 -18.81 3.88 -12.14
N PRO A 60 -20.13 3.73 -11.93
CA PRO A 60 -20.94 2.73 -12.59
C PRO A 60 -21.09 2.96 -14.11
N LYS A 61 -20.70 4.13 -14.60
CA LYS A 61 -20.73 4.50 -16.02
C LYS A 61 -19.41 4.21 -16.73
N SER A 62 -18.38 3.78 -15.99
CA SER A 62 -17.11 3.41 -16.60
C SER A 62 -17.28 2.10 -17.37
N ASN A 63 -17.03 2.16 -18.68
CA ASN A 63 -17.06 0.99 -19.55
C ASN A 63 -15.74 0.22 -19.52
N THR A 64 -14.84 0.58 -18.60
CA THR A 64 -13.48 0.03 -18.48
C THR A 64 -13.33 -0.74 -17.16
N ASN A 65 -12.55 -1.82 -17.21
CA ASN A 65 -12.26 -2.60 -16.02
C ASN A 65 -11.26 -1.85 -15.11
N PRO A 66 -11.64 -1.44 -13.89
CA PRO A 66 -10.77 -0.69 -12.98
C PRO A 66 -9.52 -1.49 -12.59
N ASN A 67 -9.56 -2.83 -12.62
CA ASN A 67 -8.44 -3.68 -12.24
C ASN A 67 -7.18 -3.50 -13.10
N ARG A 68 -7.31 -2.86 -14.27
CA ARG A 68 -6.14 -2.45 -15.08
C ARG A 68 -5.15 -1.59 -14.31
N TRP A 69 -5.64 -0.75 -13.40
CA TRP A 69 -4.79 0.09 -12.55
C TRP A 69 -4.01 -0.73 -11.54
N ILE A 70 -4.63 -1.79 -10.97
CA ILE A 70 -3.94 -2.71 -10.06
C ILE A 70 -2.81 -3.45 -10.77
N VAL A 71 -3.06 -3.90 -12.02
CA VAL A 71 -2.01 -4.54 -12.84
C VAL A 71 -0.88 -3.55 -13.14
N LEU A 72 -1.21 -2.30 -13.46
CA LEU A 72 -0.21 -1.25 -13.67
C LEU A 72 0.59 -0.96 -12.39
N ILE A 73 -0.05 -0.90 -11.21
CA ILE A 73 0.62 -0.74 -9.92
C ILE A 73 1.61 -1.88 -9.68
N ALA A 74 1.19 -3.14 -9.90
CA ALA A 74 2.08 -4.28 -9.74
C ALA A 74 3.30 -4.21 -10.68
N TYR A 75 3.10 -3.80 -11.91
CA TYR A 75 4.15 -3.59 -12.88
C TYR A 75 5.13 -2.47 -12.46
N LEU A 76 4.60 -1.32 -12.01
CA LEU A 76 5.41 -0.19 -11.55
C LEU A 76 6.23 -0.55 -10.31
N ILE A 77 5.65 -1.30 -9.37
CA ILE A 77 6.37 -1.79 -8.19
C ILE A 77 7.48 -2.75 -8.63
N GLY A 78 7.21 -3.67 -9.57
CA GLY A 78 8.22 -4.56 -10.13
C GLY A 78 9.38 -3.82 -10.79
N LEU A 79 9.09 -2.77 -11.58
CA LEU A 79 10.13 -1.92 -12.16
C LEU A 79 10.94 -1.17 -11.10
N SER A 80 10.27 -0.68 -10.06
CA SER A 80 10.92 0.10 -9.01
C SER A 80 11.87 -0.71 -8.14
N ILE A 81 11.70 -2.02 -8.04
CA ILE A 81 12.63 -2.94 -7.35
C ILE A 81 14.02 -2.85 -7.98
N GLY A 82 14.10 -2.73 -9.32
CA GLY A 82 15.34 -2.54 -10.04
C GLY A 82 16.04 -1.22 -9.75
N VAL A 83 15.32 -0.22 -9.26
CA VAL A 83 15.87 1.09 -8.88
C VAL A 83 16.21 1.11 -7.39
N HIS A 84 15.23 0.86 -6.53
CA HIS A 84 15.42 0.85 -5.09
C HIS A 84 14.27 0.09 -4.38
N LEU A 85 14.64 -0.74 -3.39
CA LEU A 85 13.69 -1.53 -2.63
C LEU A 85 12.74 -0.70 -1.75
N LEU A 86 13.06 0.57 -1.49
CA LEU A 86 12.26 1.46 -0.64
C LEU A 86 10.80 1.57 -1.11
N ASN A 87 10.55 1.49 -2.42
CA ASN A 87 9.20 1.59 -2.96
C ASN A 87 8.28 0.42 -2.56
N LEU A 88 8.84 -0.71 -2.11
CA LEU A 88 8.05 -1.80 -1.53
C LEU A 88 7.27 -1.39 -0.28
N LEU A 89 7.70 -0.34 0.42
CA LEU A 89 6.96 0.22 1.55
C LEU A 89 5.60 0.82 1.16
N THR A 90 5.33 1.05 -0.12
CA THR A 90 4.01 1.47 -0.60
C THR A 90 2.99 0.32 -0.62
N LEU A 91 3.45 -0.93 -0.67
CA LEU A 91 2.57 -2.11 -0.75
C LEU A 91 1.57 -2.21 0.40
N PRO A 92 1.95 -2.05 1.68
CA PRO A 92 1.00 -2.06 2.79
C PRO A 92 -0.12 -1.04 2.61
N ALA A 93 0.20 0.18 2.18
CA ALA A 93 -0.78 1.23 1.96
C ALA A 93 -1.74 0.89 0.82
N VAL A 94 -1.22 0.42 -0.33
CA VAL A 94 -2.03 0.02 -1.49
C VAL A 94 -3.00 -1.11 -1.11
N VAL A 95 -2.51 -2.14 -0.42
CA VAL A 95 -3.36 -3.29 -0.04
C VAL A 95 -4.42 -2.90 0.98
N LEU A 96 -4.11 -2.03 1.94
CA LEU A 96 -5.11 -1.53 2.87
C LEU A 96 -6.19 -0.70 2.16
N ILE A 97 -5.82 0.15 1.20
CA ILE A 97 -6.80 0.92 0.41
C ILE A 97 -7.73 -0.04 -0.34
N VAL A 98 -7.18 -1.05 -1.01
CA VAL A 98 -7.97 -2.06 -1.73
C VAL A 98 -8.84 -2.87 -0.77
N TYR A 99 -8.30 -3.29 0.38
CA TYR A 99 -9.05 -4.01 1.39
C TYR A 99 -10.26 -3.23 1.91
N PHE A 100 -10.06 -1.96 2.31
CA PHE A 100 -11.15 -1.12 2.81
C PHE A 100 -12.20 -0.83 1.74
N LYS A 101 -11.79 -0.74 0.49
CA LYS A 101 -12.70 -0.54 -0.63
C LYS A 101 -13.57 -1.76 -0.92
N LEU A 102 -12.96 -2.95 -0.91
CA LEU A 102 -13.66 -4.21 -1.23
C LEU A 102 -14.48 -4.74 -0.06
N SER A 103 -14.14 -4.37 1.17
CA SER A 103 -14.76 -4.87 2.39
C SER A 103 -15.60 -3.81 3.08
N PRO A 104 -16.93 -3.75 2.85
CA PRO A 104 -17.83 -2.74 3.44
C PRO A 104 -17.85 -2.79 4.99
N LYS A 105 -17.52 -3.94 5.55
CA LYS A 105 -17.38 -4.15 7.00
C LYS A 105 -15.94 -4.55 7.30
N ALA A 106 -15.07 -3.54 7.41
CA ALA A 106 -13.68 -3.79 7.78
C ALA A 106 -13.61 -4.44 9.16
N THR A 107 -13.00 -5.62 9.22
CA THR A 107 -12.79 -6.36 10.46
C THR A 107 -11.32 -6.25 10.86
N TYR A 108 -11.04 -6.14 12.16
CA TYR A 108 -9.65 -6.17 12.65
C TYR A 108 -8.86 -7.37 12.14
N MET A 109 -9.53 -8.53 12.04
CA MET A 109 -8.92 -9.75 11.50
C MET A 109 -8.51 -9.61 10.04
N GLY A 110 -9.36 -9.00 9.19
CA GLY A 110 -9.03 -8.77 7.79
C GLY A 110 -7.86 -7.80 7.60
N ILE A 111 -7.73 -6.78 8.46
CA ILE A 111 -6.57 -5.89 8.47
C ILE A 111 -5.30 -6.67 8.82
N VAL A 112 -5.35 -7.48 9.88
CA VAL A 112 -4.22 -8.32 10.33
C VAL A 112 -3.81 -9.30 9.22
N GLN A 113 -4.77 -9.97 8.58
CA GLN A 113 -4.50 -10.89 7.48
C GLN A 113 -3.85 -10.18 6.28
N SER A 114 -4.38 -9.01 5.90
CA SER A 114 -3.83 -8.22 4.80
C SER A 114 -2.39 -7.80 5.07
N LEU A 115 -2.10 -7.33 6.28
CA LEU A 115 -0.75 -6.94 6.69
C LEU A 115 0.18 -8.16 6.81
N ALA A 116 -0.29 -9.30 7.31
CA ALA A 116 0.50 -10.52 7.40
C ALA A 116 0.91 -11.05 6.01
N ILE A 117 -0.02 -11.06 5.04
CA ILE A 117 0.29 -11.46 3.66
C ILE A 117 1.35 -10.55 3.04
N ILE A 118 1.26 -9.24 3.28
CA ILE A 118 2.25 -8.29 2.75
C ILE A 118 3.61 -8.48 3.43
N SER A 119 3.64 -8.61 4.76
CA SER A 119 4.89 -8.85 5.51
C SER A 119 5.57 -10.12 5.02
N PHE A 120 4.81 -11.19 4.79
CA PHE A 120 5.32 -12.43 4.22
C PHE A 120 5.96 -12.19 2.84
N PHE A 121 5.22 -11.53 1.94
CA PHE A 121 5.70 -11.25 0.60
C PHE A 121 6.95 -10.36 0.60
N LEU A 122 6.95 -9.31 1.43
CA LEU A 122 8.11 -8.43 1.59
C LEU A 122 9.32 -9.18 2.16
N GLY A 123 9.12 -10.01 3.17
CA GLY A 123 10.17 -10.84 3.76
C GLY A 123 10.79 -11.80 2.74
N PHE A 124 9.96 -12.43 1.90
CA PHE A 124 10.39 -13.31 0.83
C PHE A 124 11.22 -12.55 -0.23
N VAL A 125 10.76 -11.38 -0.68
CA VAL A 125 11.45 -10.56 -1.68
C VAL A 125 12.77 -10.00 -1.14
N LEU A 126 12.80 -9.58 0.12
CA LEU A 126 13.98 -9.01 0.75
C LEU A 126 14.99 -10.07 1.21
N ASN A 127 14.62 -11.35 1.15
CA ASN A 127 15.43 -12.49 1.63
C ASN A 127 16.06 -12.20 3.00
N THR A 128 15.32 -11.58 3.88
CA THR A 128 15.78 -11.16 5.20
C THR A 128 15.29 -12.15 6.24
N GLY A 129 16.19 -12.60 7.12
CA GLY A 129 15.83 -13.38 8.32
C GLY A 129 14.87 -12.64 9.28
N TRP A 130 14.55 -11.40 8.94
CA TRP A 130 13.56 -10.54 9.63
C TRP A 130 12.13 -11.05 9.50
N MET A 131 11.84 -11.94 8.55
CA MET A 131 10.51 -12.59 8.44
C MET A 131 10.06 -13.18 9.77
N ILE A 132 10.96 -13.85 10.48
CA ILE A 132 10.66 -14.46 11.79
C ILE A 132 10.36 -13.38 12.84
N PHE A 133 11.07 -12.25 12.79
CA PHE A 133 10.83 -11.12 13.71
C PHE A 133 9.47 -10.48 13.46
N ASP A 134 9.10 -10.21 12.20
CA ASP A 134 7.79 -9.64 11.86
C ASP A 134 6.64 -10.56 12.30
N TRP A 135 6.81 -11.86 12.13
CA TRP A 135 5.85 -12.84 12.60
C TRP A 135 5.71 -12.87 14.12
N ILE A 136 6.82 -12.94 14.84
CA ILE A 136 6.80 -13.03 16.31
C ILE A 136 6.32 -11.73 16.94
N PHE A 137 6.81 -10.59 16.46
CA PHE A 137 6.57 -9.30 17.14
C PHE A 137 5.36 -8.53 16.64
N ILE A 138 4.86 -8.79 15.45
CA ILE A 138 3.70 -8.10 14.88
C ILE A 138 2.49 -9.04 14.78
N THR A 139 2.64 -10.16 14.10
CA THR A 139 1.51 -11.03 13.76
C THR A 139 0.98 -11.77 14.98
N ILE A 140 1.85 -12.33 15.83
CA ILE A 140 1.45 -13.05 17.05
C ILE A 140 0.76 -12.13 18.07
N PRO A 141 1.31 -10.96 18.44
CA PRO A 141 0.63 -10.05 19.36
C PRO A 141 -0.70 -9.54 18.84
N LEU A 142 -0.80 -9.21 17.55
CA LEU A 142 -2.05 -8.78 16.93
C LEU A 142 -3.09 -9.91 16.94
N PHE A 143 -2.66 -11.15 16.68
CA PHE A 143 -3.51 -12.33 16.80
C PHE A 143 -4.02 -12.54 18.22
N VAL A 144 -3.14 -12.49 19.22
CA VAL A 144 -3.53 -12.61 20.63
C VAL A 144 -4.51 -11.52 21.03
N LEU A 145 -4.35 -10.29 20.54
CA LEU A 145 -5.29 -9.19 20.77
C LEU A 145 -6.65 -9.45 20.12
N CYS A 146 -6.67 -9.99 18.89
CA CYS A 146 -7.90 -10.37 18.18
C CYS A 146 -8.65 -11.49 18.89
N VAL A 147 -7.94 -12.50 19.39
CA VAL A 147 -8.52 -13.60 20.19
C VAL A 147 -9.09 -13.07 21.50
N LYS A 148 -8.33 -12.26 22.24
CA LYS A 148 -8.80 -11.67 23.51
C LYS A 148 -10.02 -10.78 23.37
N LYS A 149 -10.17 -10.08 22.25
CA LYS A 149 -11.36 -9.26 21.96
C LYS A 149 -12.54 -10.06 21.44
N GLY A 150 -12.43 -11.38 21.32
CA GLY A 150 -13.50 -12.26 20.80
C GLY A 150 -13.82 -12.03 19.32
N THR A 151 -12.89 -11.40 18.58
CA THR A 151 -13.05 -11.09 17.15
C THR A 151 -12.93 -12.35 16.30
N ILE A 152 -12.15 -13.36 16.75
CA ILE A 152 -12.06 -14.68 16.13
C ILE A 152 -13.15 -15.57 16.72
N ARG A 153 -14.28 -15.65 16.06
CA ARG A 153 -15.44 -16.40 16.55
C ARG A 153 -15.89 -17.53 15.60
N SER A 154 -15.39 -17.55 14.38
CA SER A 154 -15.76 -18.55 13.38
C SER A 154 -14.66 -19.60 13.15
N LYS A 155 -15.06 -20.84 12.82
CA LYS A 155 -14.13 -21.92 12.45
C LYS A 155 -13.36 -21.61 11.17
N GLU A 156 -13.94 -20.78 10.28
CA GLU A 156 -13.33 -20.37 9.02
C GLU A 156 -12.16 -19.41 9.26
N GLU A 157 -12.27 -18.49 10.24
CA GLU A 157 -11.19 -17.57 10.62
C GLU A 157 -10.02 -18.31 11.26
N TRP A 158 -10.27 -19.38 12.01
CA TRP A 158 -9.24 -20.28 12.51
C TRP A 158 -8.55 -21.06 11.40
N GLY A 159 -9.30 -21.50 10.38
CA GLY A 159 -8.75 -22.21 9.23
C GLY A 159 -7.77 -21.37 8.44
N VAL A 160 -8.10 -20.11 8.18
CA VAL A 160 -7.21 -19.17 7.49
C VAL A 160 -5.95 -18.89 8.32
N PHE A 161 -6.09 -18.69 9.63
CA PHE A 161 -4.96 -18.48 10.51
C PHE A 161 -4.01 -19.71 10.58
N LEU A 162 -4.56 -20.91 10.72
CA LEU A 162 -3.78 -22.15 10.69
C LEU A 162 -3.09 -22.38 9.35
N SER A 163 -3.74 -22.04 8.23
CA SER A 163 -3.13 -22.16 6.91
C SER A 163 -1.95 -21.19 6.74
N LEU A 164 -2.04 -19.99 7.33
CA LEU A 164 -0.94 -19.03 7.36
C LEU A 164 0.22 -19.49 8.26
N LEU A 165 -0.08 -20.13 9.40
CA LEU A 165 0.95 -20.71 10.31
C LEU A 165 1.64 -21.93 9.72
N LEU A 166 0.94 -22.76 8.93
CA LEU A 166 1.47 -23.99 8.37
C LEU A 166 2.12 -23.82 6.99
N SER A 167 2.08 -22.61 6.40
CA SER A 167 2.75 -22.30 5.14
C SER A 167 4.24 -21.98 5.35
N PHE A 168 4.81 -22.29 6.50
CA PHE A 168 6.22 -22.33 6.87
C PHE A 168 6.63 -23.74 7.26
#